data_b578acefb1d5fd17fa5cb78319c8ccee
#
_entry.id   b578acefb1d5fd17fa5cb78319c8ccee
#
_cell.length_a   1.000
_cell.length_b   1.000
_cell.length_c   1.000
_cell.angle_alpha   90.00
_cell.angle_beta   90.00
_cell.angle_gamma   90.00
#
_symmetry.space_group_name_H-M   'P 1'
#
loop_
_entity.id
_entity.type
_entity.pdbx_description
1 polymer ?
#
loop_
_entity_poly.entity_id
_entity_poly.type
_entity_poly.pdbx_seq_one_letter_code
_entity_poly.pdbx_strand_id
1 'polypeptide(L)'
;MLRSLATRWPRLRPLLPAALIAASWPACAAGEGPLVAFLGDSLTSGWRLPEEDAYPALVARALAARGRPVRIVNAGVSGDTAARGLARLPAVLDLRPDVLVVALGANDGLGPEPLEEAEAALGRIVLESRARGARVLLVGIRLGVGPGAPRVGARAGDEARAWRLAETYARLAATHRVPFVPDLLAGVAGEAERLFPDRLHPNAAGQQRLAHNVLSPLELVLAEVAAGKS
;
A
#
# COMPACT_ATOMS: atom_id res chain seq x y z
N MET A 1 -30.06 -36.48 45.14
CA MET A 1 -29.61 -36.91 43.79
C MET A 1 -29.39 -35.66 42.94
N LEU A 2 -28.17 -35.15 42.92
CA LEU A 2 -27.77 -33.97 42.11
C LEU A 2 -27.01 -34.50 40.89
N ARG A 3 -27.60 -34.31 39.68
CA ARG A 3 -26.94 -34.65 38.41
C ARG A 3 -26.11 -33.47 37.98
N SER A 4 -24.79 -33.64 37.97
CA SER A 4 -23.82 -32.74 37.41
C SER A 4 -23.96 -32.73 35.89
N LEU A 5 -24.29 -31.56 35.32
CA LEU A 5 -24.20 -31.28 33.89
C LEU A 5 -22.81 -30.71 33.60
N ALA A 6 -21.91 -31.62 33.20
CA ALA A 6 -20.60 -31.23 32.67
C ALA A 6 -20.80 -30.66 31.24
N THR A 7 -20.73 -29.35 31.09
CA THR A 7 -20.68 -28.67 29.78
C THR A 7 -19.35 -29.00 29.09
N ARG A 8 -19.43 -29.82 28.06
CA ARG A 8 -18.30 -30.09 27.14
C ARG A 8 -18.06 -28.88 26.28
N TRP A 9 -16.95 -28.22 26.49
CA TRP A 9 -16.44 -27.21 25.57
C TRP A 9 -15.97 -27.89 24.28
N PRO A 10 -16.30 -27.36 23.07
CA PRO A 10 -15.77 -27.88 21.82
C PRO A 10 -14.26 -27.66 21.80
N ARG A 11 -13.51 -28.72 21.54
CA ARG A 11 -12.06 -28.67 21.33
C ARG A 11 -11.76 -27.77 20.16
N LEU A 12 -11.02 -26.67 20.40
CA LEU A 12 -10.43 -25.81 19.37
C LEU A 12 -9.61 -26.73 18.44
N ARG A 13 -10.00 -26.78 17.18
CA ARG A 13 -9.22 -27.41 16.14
C ARG A 13 -7.92 -26.62 16.00
N PRO A 14 -6.75 -27.28 15.89
CA PRO A 14 -5.52 -26.55 15.58
C PRO A 14 -5.69 -25.84 14.23
N LEU A 15 -5.42 -24.54 14.22
CA LEU A 15 -5.28 -23.76 13.00
C LEU A 15 -4.16 -24.41 12.19
N LEU A 16 -4.50 -24.92 11.02
CA LEU A 16 -3.52 -25.37 10.04
C LEU A 16 -2.52 -24.22 9.80
N PRO A 17 -1.22 -24.53 9.69
CA PRO A 17 -0.25 -23.50 9.38
C PRO A 17 -0.67 -22.85 8.08
N ALA A 18 -0.68 -21.51 8.06
CA ALA A 18 -0.90 -20.74 6.85
C ALA A 18 0.06 -21.28 5.79
N ALA A 19 -0.49 -21.98 4.80
CA ALA A 19 0.28 -22.37 3.65
C ALA A 19 0.95 -21.11 3.12
N LEU A 20 2.28 -21.10 3.10
CA LEU A 20 3.05 -20.14 2.31
C LEU A 20 2.56 -20.31 0.86
N ILE A 21 1.58 -19.52 0.48
CA ILE A 21 1.35 -19.22 -0.91
C ILE A 21 2.57 -18.39 -1.29
N ALA A 22 3.61 -19.06 -1.79
CA ALA A 22 4.62 -18.42 -2.58
C ALA A 22 3.87 -17.83 -3.77
N ALA A 23 3.40 -16.59 -3.61
CA ALA A 23 2.93 -15.81 -4.73
C ALA A 23 4.14 -15.72 -5.67
N SER A 24 4.14 -16.54 -6.72
CA SER A 24 5.04 -16.39 -7.83
C SER A 24 4.62 -15.09 -8.52
N TRP A 25 5.21 -13.98 -8.08
CA TRP A 25 5.08 -12.72 -8.76
C TRP A 25 5.74 -12.91 -10.12
N PRO A 26 5.03 -12.64 -11.23
CA PRO A 26 5.67 -12.72 -12.51
C PRO A 26 6.90 -11.82 -12.45
N ALA A 27 8.08 -12.40 -12.64
CA ALA A 27 9.30 -11.65 -12.79
C ALA A 27 9.06 -10.73 -13.98
N CYS A 28 8.84 -9.45 -13.69
CA CYS A 28 8.75 -8.44 -14.73
C CYS A 28 10.05 -8.54 -15.54
N ALA A 29 9.93 -8.59 -16.86
CA ALA A 29 10.99 -8.86 -17.84
C ALA A 29 12.33 -8.27 -17.40
N ALA A 30 13.41 -8.99 -17.70
CA ALA A 30 14.79 -8.56 -17.52
C ALA A 30 15.02 -7.21 -18.21
N GLY A 31 14.69 -6.12 -17.49
CA GLY A 31 14.89 -4.73 -17.91
C GLY A 31 16.12 -4.18 -17.21
N GLU A 32 16.80 -3.25 -17.85
CA GLU A 32 17.85 -2.46 -17.22
C GLU A 32 17.21 -1.44 -16.26
N GLY A 33 17.87 -1.14 -15.15
CA GLY A 33 17.45 -0.12 -14.20
C GLY A 33 17.15 -0.64 -12.79
N PRO A 34 16.91 0.30 -11.86
CA PRO A 34 16.62 -0.04 -10.48
C PRO A 34 15.30 -0.82 -10.33
N LEU A 35 15.24 -1.68 -9.32
CA LEU A 35 14.04 -2.42 -8.95
C LEU A 35 13.20 -1.60 -7.98
N VAL A 36 11.97 -1.30 -8.36
CA VAL A 36 10.97 -0.62 -7.54
C VAL A 36 9.86 -1.62 -7.17
N ALA A 37 9.72 -1.93 -5.90
CA ALA A 37 8.61 -2.74 -5.41
C ALA A 37 7.52 -1.83 -4.84
N PHE A 38 6.26 -2.14 -5.15
CA PHE A 38 5.09 -1.44 -4.64
C PHE A 38 4.35 -2.34 -3.66
N LEU A 39 4.51 -2.09 -2.37
CA LEU A 39 3.81 -2.78 -1.30
C LEU A 39 2.51 -2.03 -0.98
N GLY A 40 1.36 -2.64 -1.26
CA GLY A 40 0.07 -1.98 -1.12
C GLY A 40 -1.10 -2.93 -1.05
N ASP A 41 -2.28 -2.36 -1.15
CA ASP A 41 -3.57 -3.06 -1.12
C ASP A 41 -4.25 -3.11 -2.49
N SER A 42 -5.60 -3.03 -2.52
CA SER A 42 -6.40 -3.02 -3.75
C SER A 42 -6.12 -1.81 -4.65
N LEU A 43 -5.73 -0.68 -4.08
CA LEU A 43 -5.37 0.50 -4.86
C LEU A 43 -4.11 0.24 -5.69
N THR A 44 -3.17 -0.50 -5.12
CA THR A 44 -1.89 -0.86 -5.75
C THR A 44 -2.03 -2.04 -6.70
N SER A 45 -2.83 -3.05 -6.36
CA SER A 45 -3.04 -4.20 -7.24
C SER A 45 -3.78 -3.86 -8.52
N GLY A 46 -4.44 -2.70 -8.60
CA GLY A 46 -5.30 -2.35 -9.72
C GLY A 46 -6.59 -3.15 -9.75
N TRP A 47 -7.32 -3.19 -8.61
CA TRP A 47 -8.52 -3.99 -8.44
C TRP A 47 -9.49 -3.92 -9.65
N ARG A 48 -9.86 -5.11 -10.17
CA ARG A 48 -10.69 -5.31 -11.38
C ARG A 48 -10.09 -4.77 -12.68
N LEU A 49 -8.82 -4.41 -12.71
CA LEU A 49 -8.12 -4.00 -13.91
C LEU A 49 -7.03 -5.01 -14.26
N PRO A 50 -6.64 -5.09 -15.54
CA PRO A 50 -5.41 -5.76 -15.94
C PRO A 50 -4.19 -5.15 -15.22
N GLU A 51 -3.16 -5.95 -14.97
CA GLU A 51 -1.96 -5.49 -14.24
C GLU A 51 -1.28 -4.30 -14.94
N GLU A 52 -1.29 -4.26 -16.24
CA GLU A 52 -0.74 -3.17 -17.06
C GLU A 52 -1.47 -1.83 -16.87
N ASP A 53 -2.70 -1.84 -16.39
CA ASP A 53 -3.48 -0.64 -16.11
C ASP A 53 -3.40 -0.19 -14.65
N ALA A 54 -2.77 -0.98 -13.78
CA ALA A 54 -2.48 -0.58 -12.40
C ALA A 54 -1.40 0.52 -12.36
N TYR A 55 -1.51 1.45 -11.41
CA TYR A 55 -0.61 2.61 -11.34
C TYR A 55 0.89 2.25 -11.27
N PRO A 56 1.34 1.12 -10.68
CA PRO A 56 2.74 0.76 -10.73
C PRO A 56 3.25 0.55 -12.16
N ALA A 57 2.48 -0.14 -13.00
CA ALA A 57 2.83 -0.35 -14.41
C ALA A 57 2.79 0.96 -15.21
N LEU A 58 1.81 1.84 -14.92
CA LEU A 58 1.71 3.17 -15.53
C LEU A 58 2.92 4.05 -15.18
N VAL A 59 3.39 4.01 -13.94
CA VAL A 59 4.60 4.70 -13.48
C VAL A 59 5.82 4.19 -14.23
N ALA A 60 6.00 2.88 -14.37
CA ALA A 60 7.12 2.31 -15.13
C ALA A 60 7.12 2.77 -16.58
N ARG A 61 5.96 2.76 -17.25
CA ARG A 61 5.82 3.26 -18.63
C ARG A 61 6.18 4.74 -18.73
N ALA A 62 5.72 5.56 -17.78
CA ALA A 62 6.01 7.00 -17.76
C ALA A 62 7.50 7.28 -17.54
N LEU A 63 8.19 6.53 -16.69
CA LEU A 63 9.62 6.63 -16.46
C LEU A 63 10.42 6.17 -17.68
N ALA A 64 10.03 5.06 -18.31
CA ALA A 64 10.67 4.58 -19.54
C ALA A 64 10.54 5.61 -20.67
N ALA A 65 9.37 6.22 -20.85
CA ALA A 65 9.16 7.29 -21.84
C ALA A 65 10.05 8.55 -21.60
N ARG A 66 10.53 8.72 -20.36
CA ARG A 66 11.48 9.79 -19.97
C ARG A 66 12.96 9.33 -20.05
N GLY A 67 13.23 8.16 -20.62
CA GLY A 67 14.59 7.60 -20.70
C GLY A 67 15.14 7.11 -19.35
N ARG A 68 14.27 6.84 -18.37
CA ARG A 68 14.63 6.37 -17.02
C ARG A 68 13.93 5.03 -16.69
N PRO A 69 14.22 3.97 -17.45
CA PRO A 69 13.54 2.70 -17.26
C PRO A 69 13.79 2.13 -15.85
N VAL A 70 12.78 1.50 -15.29
CA VAL A 70 12.82 0.80 -14.01
C VAL A 70 12.21 -0.58 -14.16
N ARG A 71 12.65 -1.52 -13.35
CA ARG A 71 11.94 -2.79 -13.15
C ARG A 71 10.94 -2.58 -12.03
N ILE A 72 9.75 -3.15 -12.16
CA ILE A 72 8.74 -3.06 -11.11
C ILE A 72 8.31 -4.43 -10.60
N VAL A 73 7.90 -4.44 -9.34
CA VAL A 73 7.12 -5.52 -8.74
C VAL A 73 5.87 -4.91 -8.13
N ASN A 74 4.71 -5.28 -8.65
CA ASN A 74 3.44 -4.93 -8.04
C ASN A 74 3.11 -5.94 -6.94
N ALA A 75 3.41 -5.56 -5.70
CA ALA A 75 3.11 -6.33 -4.51
C ALA A 75 1.83 -5.83 -3.82
N GLY A 76 0.84 -5.39 -4.58
CA GLY A 76 -0.49 -5.06 -4.11
C GLY A 76 -1.32 -6.31 -3.83
N VAL A 77 -1.96 -6.39 -2.66
CA VAL A 77 -2.91 -7.46 -2.30
C VAL A 77 -4.19 -6.86 -1.78
N SER A 78 -5.29 -7.07 -2.51
CA SER A 78 -6.60 -6.51 -2.14
C SER A 78 -7.01 -6.90 -0.73
N GLY A 79 -7.45 -5.92 0.06
CA GLY A 79 -7.88 -6.11 1.45
C GLY A 79 -6.75 -6.12 2.47
N ASP A 80 -5.49 -5.94 2.07
CA ASP A 80 -4.39 -5.89 3.02
C ASP A 80 -4.46 -4.65 3.92
N THR A 81 -4.27 -4.90 5.20
CA THR A 81 -3.96 -3.90 6.22
C THR A 81 -2.44 -3.68 6.29
N ALA A 82 -2.01 -2.66 7.02
CA ALA A 82 -0.60 -2.44 7.29
C ALA A 82 0.06 -3.65 7.97
N ALA A 83 -0.63 -4.30 8.91
CA ALA A 83 -0.16 -5.51 9.57
C ALA A 83 0.02 -6.69 8.61
N ARG A 84 -0.92 -6.88 7.66
CA ARG A 84 -0.81 -7.93 6.63
C ARG A 84 0.35 -7.63 5.66
N GLY A 85 0.49 -6.39 5.24
CA GLY A 85 1.63 -5.94 4.44
C GLY A 85 2.97 -6.22 5.14
N LEU A 86 3.06 -5.92 6.44
CA LEU A 86 4.24 -6.23 7.26
C LEU A 86 4.54 -7.73 7.30
N ALA A 87 3.52 -8.57 7.45
CA ALA A 87 3.70 -10.02 7.51
C ALA A 87 4.32 -10.61 6.23
N ARG A 88 4.06 -10.02 5.06
CA ARG A 88 4.62 -10.46 3.77
C ARG A 88 5.82 -9.63 3.29
N LEU A 89 6.21 -8.60 4.04
CA LEU A 89 7.35 -7.76 3.72
C LEU A 89 8.66 -8.54 3.48
N PRO A 90 9.01 -9.57 4.27
CA PRO A 90 10.22 -10.34 4.03
C PRO A 90 10.32 -10.89 2.60
N ALA A 91 9.24 -11.45 2.05
CA ALA A 91 9.23 -11.98 0.69
C ALA A 91 9.44 -10.89 -0.37
N VAL A 92 8.95 -9.66 -0.13
CA VAL A 92 9.19 -8.53 -1.02
C VAL A 92 10.63 -8.06 -0.93
N LEU A 93 11.20 -8.01 0.28
CA LEU A 93 12.59 -7.58 0.49
C LEU A 93 13.62 -8.62 0.02
N ASP A 94 13.26 -9.90 -0.05
CA ASP A 94 14.11 -10.96 -0.63
C ASP A 94 14.36 -10.73 -2.13
N LEU A 95 13.50 -9.98 -2.82
CA LEU A 95 13.72 -9.51 -4.18
C LEU A 95 14.81 -8.41 -4.28
N ARG A 96 15.28 -7.89 -3.15
CA ARG A 96 16.26 -6.81 -3.03
C ARG A 96 15.88 -5.56 -3.84
N PRO A 97 14.70 -4.94 -3.59
CA PRO A 97 14.33 -3.72 -4.29
C PRO A 97 15.27 -2.57 -3.92
N ASP A 98 15.63 -1.76 -4.91
CA ASP A 98 16.34 -0.49 -4.68
C ASP A 98 15.42 0.53 -4.00
N VAL A 99 14.12 0.50 -4.35
CA VAL A 99 13.08 1.35 -3.77
C VAL A 99 11.87 0.51 -3.37
N LEU A 100 11.35 0.74 -2.17
CA LEU A 100 10.05 0.25 -1.74
C LEU A 100 9.07 1.42 -1.64
N VAL A 101 8.02 1.39 -2.45
CA VAL A 101 6.86 2.29 -2.36
C VAL A 101 5.84 1.62 -1.44
N VAL A 102 5.49 2.27 -0.31
CA VAL A 102 4.57 1.73 0.70
C VAL A 102 3.26 2.49 0.64
N ALA A 103 2.20 1.83 0.17
CA ALA A 103 0.85 2.38 0.01
C ALA A 103 -0.18 1.44 0.70
N LEU A 104 -0.13 1.41 2.01
CA LEU A 104 -0.98 0.60 2.89
C LEU A 104 -1.66 1.46 3.94
N GLY A 105 -2.77 0.98 4.51
CA GLY A 105 -3.48 1.63 5.60
C GLY A 105 -4.91 2.05 5.24
N ALA A 106 -5.32 1.98 3.97
CA ALA A 106 -6.71 2.25 3.59
C ALA A 106 -7.68 1.30 4.32
N ASN A 107 -7.38 0.00 4.35
CA ASN A 107 -8.21 -0.99 5.03
C ASN A 107 -8.18 -0.83 6.56
N ASP A 108 -7.07 -0.35 7.12
CA ASP A 108 -6.99 0.01 8.55
C ASP A 108 -7.88 1.23 8.84
N GLY A 109 -7.89 2.22 7.96
CA GLY A 109 -8.77 3.39 8.06
C GLY A 109 -10.25 3.05 7.96
N LEU A 110 -10.61 2.04 7.18
CA LEU A 110 -11.99 1.56 6.99
C LEU A 110 -12.43 0.54 8.06
N GLY A 111 -11.47 -0.14 8.68
CA GLY A 111 -11.70 -1.17 9.68
C GLY A 111 -11.97 -0.61 11.08
N PRO A 112 -12.39 -1.48 12.03
CA PRO A 112 -12.64 -1.09 13.41
C PRO A 112 -11.39 -1.08 14.29
N GLU A 113 -10.27 -1.69 13.85
CA GLU A 113 -9.06 -1.89 14.64
C GLU A 113 -8.38 -0.56 14.99
N PRO A 114 -7.64 -0.47 16.09
CA PRO A 114 -6.91 0.73 16.48
C PRO A 114 -5.92 1.19 15.39
N LEU A 115 -5.88 2.48 15.07
CA LEU A 115 -4.92 3.03 14.09
C LEU A 115 -3.46 2.96 14.58
N GLU A 116 -3.26 2.83 15.87
CA GLU A 116 -1.96 2.63 16.51
C GLU A 116 -1.27 1.36 16.03
N GLU A 117 -2.06 0.30 15.72
CA GLU A 117 -1.54 -0.93 15.12
C GLU A 117 -1.05 -0.70 13.69
N ALA A 118 -1.80 0.05 12.90
CA ALA A 118 -1.39 0.44 11.56
C ALA A 118 -0.13 1.31 11.59
N GLU A 119 -0.05 2.28 12.51
CA GLU A 119 1.12 3.12 12.70
C GLU A 119 2.36 2.29 13.05
N ALA A 120 2.25 1.38 14.01
CA ALA A 120 3.33 0.50 14.41
C ALA A 120 3.79 -0.38 13.25
N ALA A 121 2.85 -0.96 12.49
CA ALA A 121 3.16 -1.81 11.34
C ALA A 121 3.85 -1.01 10.21
N LEU A 122 3.34 0.17 9.85
CA LEU A 122 3.95 1.05 8.85
C LEU A 122 5.35 1.50 9.26
N GLY A 123 5.54 1.88 10.52
CA GLY A 123 6.85 2.23 11.06
C GLY A 123 7.86 1.09 10.95
N ARG A 124 7.44 -0.14 11.29
CA ARG A 124 8.26 -1.33 11.13
C ARG A 124 8.59 -1.62 9.68
N ILE A 125 7.63 -1.49 8.76
CA ILE A 125 7.86 -1.64 7.31
C ILE A 125 8.98 -0.69 6.86
N VAL A 126 8.92 0.58 7.25
CA VAL A 126 9.95 1.58 6.90
C VAL A 126 11.32 1.17 7.45
N LEU A 127 11.40 0.81 8.72
CA LEU A 127 12.67 0.46 9.38
C LEU A 127 13.29 -0.81 8.80
N GLU A 128 12.49 -1.89 8.65
CA GLU A 128 12.96 -3.16 8.12
C GLU A 128 13.41 -3.05 6.65
N SER A 129 12.71 -2.25 5.85
CA SER A 129 13.09 -2.00 4.45
C SER A 129 14.42 -1.28 4.35
N ARG A 130 14.62 -0.23 5.15
CA ARG A 130 15.90 0.50 5.19
C ARG A 130 17.05 -0.35 5.71
N ALA A 131 16.79 -1.21 6.69
CA ALA A 131 17.80 -2.14 7.21
C ALA A 131 18.25 -3.16 6.16
N ARG A 132 17.40 -3.47 5.17
CA ARG A 132 17.71 -4.30 4.01
C ARG A 132 18.26 -3.50 2.81
N GLY A 133 18.51 -2.20 2.96
CA GLY A 133 19.14 -1.34 1.95
C GLY A 133 18.16 -0.70 0.95
N ALA A 134 16.86 -0.94 1.06
CA ALA A 134 15.87 -0.29 0.20
C ALA A 134 15.65 1.19 0.61
N ARG A 135 15.60 2.10 -0.37
CA ARG A 135 15.02 3.42 -0.16
C ARG A 135 13.51 3.29 -0.03
N VAL A 136 12.88 4.09 0.83
CA VAL A 136 11.44 4.02 1.05
C VAL A 136 10.78 5.30 0.58
N LEU A 137 9.71 5.17 -0.21
CA LEU A 137 8.73 6.21 -0.47
C LEU A 137 7.44 5.85 0.25
N LEU A 138 7.09 6.61 1.29
CA LEU A 138 5.83 6.43 1.99
C LEU A 138 4.72 7.15 1.24
N VAL A 139 3.58 6.48 1.05
CA VAL A 139 2.43 7.02 0.32
C VAL A 139 1.22 7.04 1.24
N GLY A 140 0.78 8.23 1.59
CA GLY A 140 -0.42 8.44 2.39
C GLY A 140 -1.70 8.22 1.59
N ILE A 141 -2.76 7.88 2.28
CA ILE A 141 -4.08 7.66 1.72
C ILE A 141 -5.08 8.45 2.56
N ARG A 142 -5.81 9.36 1.91
CA ARG A 142 -6.85 10.17 2.56
C ARG A 142 -8.22 9.66 2.14
N LEU A 143 -8.88 8.96 3.06
CA LEU A 143 -10.19 8.36 2.83
C LEU A 143 -11.28 9.37 3.13
N GLY A 144 -12.06 9.77 2.13
CA GLY A 144 -13.29 10.51 2.32
C GLY A 144 -13.16 11.88 3.00
N VAL A 145 -11.99 12.51 2.94
CA VAL A 145 -11.70 13.79 3.60
C VAL A 145 -11.68 14.92 2.58
N GLY A 146 -12.60 15.86 2.73
CA GLY A 146 -12.65 17.07 1.91
C GLY A 146 -14.03 17.33 1.30
N PRO A 147 -14.28 18.54 0.75
CA PRO A 147 -15.53 18.86 0.08
C PRO A 147 -15.79 17.91 -1.09
N GLY A 148 -16.94 17.25 -1.10
CA GLY A 148 -17.34 16.33 -2.17
C GLY A 148 -16.75 14.92 -2.07
N ALA A 149 -15.90 14.62 -1.10
CA ALA A 149 -15.39 13.27 -0.90
C ALA A 149 -16.55 12.32 -0.54
N PRO A 150 -16.66 11.14 -1.19
CA PRO A 150 -17.67 10.17 -0.83
C PRO A 150 -17.44 9.73 0.62
N ARG A 151 -18.51 9.69 1.40
CA ARG A 151 -18.47 9.09 2.73
C ARG A 151 -18.26 7.59 2.57
N VAL A 152 -17.04 7.14 2.62
CA VAL A 152 -16.72 5.73 2.61
C VAL A 152 -17.00 5.19 4.01
N GLY A 153 -18.04 4.36 4.15
CA GLY A 153 -18.41 3.76 5.43
C GLY A 153 -19.14 4.74 6.38
N ALA A 154 -20.36 5.09 6.11
CA ALA A 154 -21.12 6.17 6.79
C ALA A 154 -21.42 5.93 8.30
N ARG A 155 -20.39 5.82 9.14
CA ARG A 155 -20.52 5.88 10.60
C ARG A 155 -20.09 7.25 11.12
N ALA A 156 -20.76 7.75 12.16
CA ALA A 156 -20.30 8.93 12.87
C ALA A 156 -18.89 8.65 13.45
N GLY A 157 -17.90 9.48 13.09
CA GLY A 157 -16.51 9.30 13.52
C GLY A 157 -15.52 8.90 12.40
N ASP A 158 -16.01 8.48 11.24
CA ASP A 158 -15.15 8.04 10.11
C ASP A 158 -14.24 9.17 9.59
N GLU A 159 -14.73 10.43 9.62
CA GLU A 159 -13.95 11.58 9.19
C GLU A 159 -12.77 11.86 10.15
N ALA A 160 -13.02 11.83 11.45
CA ALA A 160 -11.96 12.02 12.46
C ALA A 160 -10.91 10.89 12.36
N ARG A 161 -11.35 9.66 12.07
CA ARG A 161 -10.46 8.52 11.87
C ARG A 161 -9.62 8.69 10.61
N ALA A 162 -10.23 9.13 9.50
CA ALA A 162 -9.52 9.41 8.25
C ALA A 162 -8.47 10.52 8.42
N TRP A 163 -8.78 11.56 9.19
CA TRP A 163 -7.82 12.61 9.54
C TRP A 163 -6.65 12.07 10.37
N ARG A 164 -6.93 11.28 11.42
CA ARG A 164 -5.87 10.67 12.25
C ARG A 164 -4.96 9.76 11.42
N LEU A 165 -5.52 9.00 10.48
CA LEU A 165 -4.72 8.19 9.56
C LEU A 165 -3.80 9.06 8.69
N ALA A 166 -4.32 10.16 8.12
CA ALA A 166 -3.52 11.08 7.33
C ALA A 166 -2.37 11.73 8.15
N GLU A 167 -2.65 12.11 9.40
CA GLU A 167 -1.63 12.62 10.33
C GLU A 167 -0.57 11.56 10.66
N THR A 168 -0.98 10.31 10.78
CA THR A 168 -0.07 9.18 11.03
C THR A 168 0.98 9.04 9.94
N TYR A 169 0.60 9.12 8.66
CA TYR A 169 1.58 9.08 7.58
C TYR A 169 2.56 10.25 7.62
N ALA A 170 2.08 11.47 7.85
CA ALA A 170 2.92 12.66 7.93
C ALA A 170 3.92 12.56 9.09
N ARG A 171 3.44 12.09 10.25
CA ARG A 171 4.28 11.86 11.44
C ARG A 171 5.33 10.79 11.19
N LEU A 172 4.97 9.65 10.59
CA LEU A 172 5.91 8.58 10.25
C LEU A 172 6.96 9.05 9.25
N ALA A 173 6.56 9.78 8.20
CA ALA A 173 7.48 10.33 7.23
C ALA A 173 8.50 11.27 7.87
N ALA A 174 8.06 12.15 8.75
CA ALA A 174 8.91 13.08 9.49
C ALA A 174 9.85 12.33 10.46
N THR A 175 9.31 11.40 11.27
CA THR A 175 10.06 10.63 12.26
C THR A 175 11.18 9.80 11.61
N HIS A 176 10.86 9.14 10.50
CA HIS A 176 11.82 8.28 9.80
C HIS A 176 12.61 9.01 8.71
N ARG A 177 12.32 10.30 8.46
CA ARG A 177 12.96 11.12 7.43
C ARG A 177 12.93 10.40 6.06
N VAL A 178 11.75 9.97 5.65
CA VAL A 178 11.52 9.35 4.34
C VAL A 178 10.71 10.26 3.44
N PRO A 179 10.97 10.26 2.12
CA PRO A 179 10.11 10.91 1.14
C PRO A 179 8.65 10.48 1.26
N PHE A 180 7.73 11.40 1.00
CA PHE A 180 6.33 11.22 1.31
C PHE A 180 5.41 11.78 0.22
N VAL A 181 4.43 10.98 -0.19
CA VAL A 181 3.28 11.41 -0.99
C VAL A 181 2.12 11.66 -0.03
N PRO A 182 1.63 12.89 0.13
CA PRO A 182 0.60 13.19 1.15
C PRO A 182 -0.73 12.49 0.93
N ASP A 183 -1.11 12.26 -0.34
CA ASP A 183 -2.38 11.62 -0.69
C ASP A 183 -2.32 10.94 -2.05
N LEU A 184 -2.36 9.61 -2.06
CA LEU A 184 -2.44 8.80 -3.27
C LEU A 184 -3.70 9.12 -4.08
N LEU A 185 -4.82 9.36 -3.39
CA LEU A 185 -6.15 9.56 -3.98
C LEU A 185 -6.42 11.04 -4.37
N ALA A 186 -5.43 11.91 -4.31
CA ALA A 186 -5.59 13.31 -4.69
C ALA A 186 -6.13 13.44 -6.13
N GLY A 187 -7.30 14.08 -6.28
CA GLY A 187 -8.01 14.22 -7.55
C GLY A 187 -8.64 12.94 -8.08
N VAL A 188 -8.82 11.92 -7.22
CA VAL A 188 -9.58 10.68 -7.52
C VAL A 188 -10.72 10.51 -6.54
N ALA A 189 -10.48 10.70 -5.25
CA ALA A 189 -11.53 10.61 -4.25
C ALA A 189 -12.65 11.63 -4.53
N GLY A 190 -13.89 11.14 -4.62
CA GLY A 190 -15.05 11.97 -4.96
C GLY A 190 -15.35 12.12 -6.45
N GLU A 191 -14.41 11.81 -7.33
CA GLU A 191 -14.55 11.95 -8.77
C GLU A 191 -15.18 10.69 -9.38
N ALA A 192 -16.48 10.70 -9.64
CA ALA A 192 -17.21 9.54 -10.16
C ALA A 192 -16.62 9.00 -11.48
N GLU A 193 -16.05 9.86 -12.31
CA GLU A 193 -15.41 9.50 -13.59
C GLU A 193 -14.13 8.69 -13.42
N ARG A 194 -13.51 8.76 -12.23
CA ARG A 194 -12.24 8.10 -11.89
C ARG A 194 -12.39 6.90 -10.96
N LEU A 195 -13.62 6.60 -10.58
CA LEU A 195 -13.92 5.49 -9.67
C LEU A 195 -14.82 4.47 -10.35
N PHE A 196 -14.74 3.23 -9.87
CA PHE A 196 -15.77 2.23 -10.14
C PHE A 196 -17.09 2.61 -9.45
N PRO A 197 -18.23 1.95 -9.81
CA PRO A 197 -19.53 2.23 -9.19
C PRO A 197 -19.57 2.08 -7.66
N ASP A 198 -18.63 1.35 -7.07
CA ASP A 198 -18.47 1.23 -5.61
C ASP A 198 -17.97 2.52 -4.94
N ARG A 199 -17.55 3.52 -5.72
CA ARG A 199 -17.03 4.81 -5.31
C ARG A 199 -15.83 4.75 -4.36
N LEU A 200 -15.16 3.61 -4.34
CA LEU A 200 -13.97 3.35 -3.52
C LEU A 200 -12.73 3.11 -4.38
N HIS A 201 -12.87 2.21 -5.35
CA HIS A 201 -11.73 1.78 -6.15
C HIS A 201 -11.57 2.62 -7.42
N PRO A 202 -10.35 3.10 -7.72
CA PRO A 202 -10.04 3.79 -8.95
C PRO A 202 -10.24 2.90 -10.18
N ASN A 203 -10.93 3.39 -11.19
CA ASN A 203 -10.98 2.80 -12.52
C ASN A 203 -9.69 3.13 -13.31
N ALA A 204 -9.63 2.79 -14.60
CA ALA A 204 -8.44 3.04 -15.43
C ALA A 204 -8.01 4.54 -15.43
N ALA A 205 -8.98 5.48 -15.51
CA ALA A 205 -8.68 6.92 -15.43
C ALA A 205 -8.19 7.33 -14.03
N GLY A 206 -8.74 6.73 -12.98
CA GLY A 206 -8.27 6.89 -11.61
C GLY A 206 -6.84 6.39 -11.44
N GLN A 207 -6.52 5.21 -11.96
CA GLN A 207 -5.17 4.63 -11.87
C GLN A 207 -4.12 5.51 -12.58
N GLN A 208 -4.46 6.15 -13.70
CA GLN A 208 -3.60 7.13 -14.36
C GLN A 208 -3.32 8.32 -13.42
N ARG A 209 -4.33 8.78 -12.68
CA ARG A 209 -4.15 9.85 -11.71
C ARG A 209 -3.29 9.41 -10.52
N LEU A 210 -3.47 8.19 -10.00
CA LEU A 210 -2.57 7.65 -8.97
C LEU A 210 -1.12 7.62 -9.44
N ALA A 211 -0.88 7.14 -10.67
CA ALA A 211 0.46 7.13 -11.25
C ALA A 211 1.06 8.55 -11.29
N HIS A 212 0.28 9.55 -11.72
CA HIS A 212 0.71 10.94 -11.71
C HIS A 212 1.11 11.44 -10.31
N ASN A 213 0.33 11.08 -9.29
CA ASN A 213 0.57 11.52 -7.91
C ASN A 213 1.87 10.94 -7.32
N VAL A 214 2.27 9.74 -7.75
CA VAL A 214 3.47 9.04 -7.25
C VAL A 214 4.72 9.38 -8.07
N LEU A 215 4.58 9.73 -9.34
CA LEU A 215 5.68 9.78 -10.30
C LEU A 215 6.81 10.73 -9.88
N SER A 216 6.51 12.00 -9.64
CA SER A 216 7.55 13.00 -9.31
C SER A 216 8.24 12.72 -7.95
N PRO A 217 7.52 12.35 -6.86
CA PRO A 217 8.18 11.91 -5.63
C PRO A 217 9.09 10.70 -5.82
N LEU A 218 8.66 9.72 -6.63
CA LEU A 218 9.48 8.56 -6.93
C LEU A 218 10.73 8.91 -7.74
N GLU A 219 10.65 9.84 -8.69
CA GLU A 219 11.80 10.32 -9.44
C GLU A 219 12.89 10.90 -8.53
N LEU A 220 12.50 11.60 -7.47
CA LEU A 220 13.44 12.12 -6.47
C LEU A 220 14.15 10.98 -5.73
N VAL A 221 13.41 9.97 -5.29
CA VAL A 221 13.99 8.78 -4.62
C VAL A 221 14.92 8.02 -5.54
N LEU A 222 14.55 7.86 -6.82
CA LEU A 222 15.40 7.20 -7.81
C LEU A 222 16.69 7.97 -8.10
N ALA A 223 16.66 9.30 -8.05
CA ALA A 223 17.86 10.13 -8.16
C ALA A 223 18.84 9.89 -7.00
N GLU A 224 18.32 9.72 -5.77
CA GLU A 224 19.14 9.36 -4.61
C GLU A 224 19.77 7.96 -4.74
N VAL A 225 19.03 6.99 -5.31
CA VAL A 225 19.57 5.65 -5.60
C VAL A 225 20.73 5.72 -6.57
N ALA A 226 20.58 6.52 -7.63
CA ALA A 226 21.64 6.71 -8.63
C ALA A 226 22.88 7.37 -8.00
N ALA A 227 22.71 8.40 -7.21
CA ALA A 227 23.81 9.10 -6.53
C ALA A 227 24.54 8.22 -5.49
N GLY A 228 23.85 7.30 -4.84
CA GLY A 228 24.46 6.38 -3.86
C GLY A 228 25.19 5.17 -4.48
N LYS A 229 25.07 4.97 -5.79
CA LYS A 229 25.78 3.91 -6.55
C LYS A 229 27.02 4.44 -7.27
N SER A 230 27.29 5.75 -7.21
CA SER A 230 28.46 6.43 -7.74
C SER A 230 29.56 6.52 -6.69
#